data_96a3a2f18b1fa27b25adc94072a23b64
#
_entry.id   96a3a2f18b1fa27b25adc94072a23b64
#
_cell.length_a   1.000
_cell.length_b   1.000
_cell.length_c   1.000
_cell.angle_alpha   90.00
_cell.angle_beta   90.00
_cell.angle_gamma   90.00
#
_symmetry.space_group_name_H-M   'P 1'
#
loop_
_entity.id
_entity.type
_entity.pdbx_description
1 polymer ?
#
loop_
_entity_poly.entity_id
_entity_poly.type
_entity_poly.pdbx_seq_one_letter_code
_entity_poly.pdbx_strand_id
1 'polypeptide(L)'
;MTQYTFKPKDFKAFEVEGLDARMEALNEYVRPQLNQLGDYFSEYFTSQTGETFYAHVAKHARRSVNPPVDTWVAFAPNKRGYKMLPHFQIGLFKDHLFLMFGVMHEGKDKAERVKVFDKHFDVLKQLPEDYQVSLDHMKPEKSYIKDLSDDELHKAIDRVKNVKKGEFFVARSLSPK
;
A
#
# COMPACT_ATOMS: atom_id res chain seq x y z
N MET A 1 -13.97 4.94 19.54
CA MET A 1 -13.17 4.63 18.32
C MET A 1 -13.94 5.15 17.13
N THR A 2 -13.45 6.15 16.42
CA THR A 2 -14.12 6.68 15.23
C THR A 2 -14.01 5.63 14.13
N GLN A 3 -15.13 5.11 13.67
CA GLN A 3 -15.15 4.12 12.59
C GLN A 3 -14.97 4.86 11.26
N TYR A 4 -13.85 4.63 10.58
CA TYR A 4 -13.60 5.17 9.25
C TYR A 4 -14.33 4.30 8.22
N THR A 5 -15.23 4.91 7.47
CA THR A 5 -15.98 4.23 6.42
C THR A 5 -15.89 5.05 5.15
N PHE A 6 -15.14 4.56 4.16
CA PHE A 6 -15.16 5.11 2.82
C PHE A 6 -16.50 4.81 2.16
N LYS A 7 -17.10 5.83 1.58
CA LYS A 7 -18.43 5.76 0.94
C LYS A 7 -18.30 5.56 -0.57
N PRO A 8 -19.33 5.08 -1.26
CA PRO A 8 -19.30 4.93 -2.72
C PRO A 8 -18.85 6.18 -3.48
N LYS A 9 -19.16 7.38 -2.99
CA LYS A 9 -18.72 8.65 -3.59
C LYS A 9 -17.20 8.83 -3.59
N ASP A 10 -16.51 8.27 -2.59
CA ASP A 10 -15.07 8.39 -2.47
C ASP A 10 -14.36 7.55 -3.55
N PHE A 11 -14.93 6.38 -3.86
CA PHE A 11 -14.45 5.53 -4.96
C PHE A 11 -14.79 6.11 -6.35
N LYS A 12 -15.93 6.78 -6.49
CA LYS A 12 -16.31 7.46 -7.74
C LYS A 12 -15.37 8.60 -8.12
N ALA A 13 -14.58 9.13 -7.19
CA ALA A 13 -13.55 10.11 -7.51
C ALA A 13 -12.56 9.59 -8.56
N PHE A 14 -12.33 8.28 -8.64
CA PHE A 14 -11.45 7.66 -9.64
C PHE A 14 -12.08 7.50 -11.02
N GLU A 15 -13.37 7.75 -11.17
CA GLU A 15 -14.10 7.74 -12.43
C GLU A 15 -14.14 9.12 -13.10
N VAL A 16 -13.78 10.18 -12.37
CA VAL A 16 -13.73 11.54 -12.91
C VAL A 16 -12.65 11.63 -13.99
N GLU A 17 -13.02 12.07 -15.17
CA GLU A 17 -12.12 12.19 -16.32
C GLU A 17 -11.21 13.42 -16.21
N GLY A 18 -10.00 13.28 -16.73
CA GLY A 18 -9.02 14.34 -16.74
C GLY A 18 -8.22 14.47 -15.42
N LEU A 19 -6.98 14.93 -15.52
CA LEU A 19 -6.07 15.00 -14.39
C LEU A 19 -6.54 16.01 -13.33
N ASP A 20 -6.84 17.24 -13.75
CA ASP A 20 -7.17 18.32 -12.81
C ASP A 20 -8.48 18.03 -12.07
N ALA A 21 -9.52 17.64 -12.81
CA ALA A 21 -10.82 17.31 -12.23
C ALA A 21 -10.76 16.10 -11.27
N ARG A 22 -10.00 15.06 -11.63
CA ARG A 22 -9.79 13.92 -10.72
C ARG A 22 -9.03 14.32 -9.47
N MET A 23 -7.99 15.14 -9.59
CA MET A 23 -7.23 15.63 -8.45
C MET A 23 -8.10 16.49 -7.52
N GLU A 24 -8.98 17.31 -8.07
CA GLU A 24 -9.96 18.07 -7.29
C GLU A 24 -10.89 17.15 -6.50
N ALA A 25 -11.49 16.14 -7.16
CA ALA A 25 -12.34 15.16 -6.50
C ALA A 25 -11.62 14.35 -5.41
N LEU A 26 -10.38 13.91 -5.68
CA LEU A 26 -9.58 13.20 -4.68
C LEU A 26 -9.21 14.09 -3.48
N ASN A 27 -8.91 15.36 -3.72
CA ASN A 27 -8.60 16.31 -2.65
C ASN A 27 -9.83 16.64 -1.81
N GLU A 28 -11.01 16.68 -2.41
CA GLU A 28 -12.26 16.96 -1.70
C GLU A 28 -12.76 15.76 -0.89
N TYR A 29 -12.81 14.56 -1.50
CA TYR A 29 -13.52 13.41 -0.90
C TYR A 29 -12.58 12.41 -0.21
N VAL A 30 -11.38 12.21 -0.69
CA VAL A 30 -10.52 11.10 -0.24
C VAL A 30 -9.38 11.57 0.66
N ARG A 31 -8.68 12.61 0.26
CA ARG A 31 -7.49 13.08 0.97
C ARG A 31 -7.72 13.49 2.43
N PRO A 32 -8.82 14.17 2.80
CA PRO A 32 -9.08 14.49 4.20
C PRO A 32 -9.19 13.24 5.08
N GLN A 33 -9.78 12.16 4.55
CA GLN A 33 -9.89 10.87 5.25
C GLN A 33 -8.53 10.17 5.36
N LEU A 34 -7.70 10.22 4.32
CA LEU A 34 -6.33 9.70 4.38
C LEU A 34 -5.47 10.46 5.39
N ASN A 35 -5.63 11.77 5.53
CA ASN A 35 -4.95 12.56 6.55
C ASN A 35 -5.37 12.12 7.97
N GLN A 36 -6.65 11.90 8.21
CA GLN A 36 -7.14 11.42 9.52
C GLN A 36 -6.63 10.02 9.85
N LEU A 37 -6.63 9.10 8.87
CA LEU A 37 -6.01 7.78 9.02
C LEU A 37 -4.51 7.89 9.27
N GLY A 38 -3.86 8.85 8.61
CA GLY A 38 -2.45 9.18 8.80
C GLY A 38 -2.14 9.54 10.25
N ASP A 39 -2.90 10.44 10.84
CA ASP A 39 -2.71 10.85 12.23
C ASP A 39 -2.93 9.68 13.19
N TYR A 40 -4.03 8.95 13.02
CA TYR A 40 -4.36 7.81 13.89
C TYR A 40 -3.34 6.69 13.83
N PHE A 41 -3.00 6.20 12.63
CA PHE A 41 -2.11 5.04 12.49
C PHE A 41 -0.63 5.38 12.69
N SER A 42 -0.17 6.60 12.48
CA SER A 42 1.19 6.98 12.87
C SER A 42 1.39 6.88 14.38
N GLU A 43 0.42 7.31 15.18
CA GLU A 43 0.43 7.12 16.64
C GLU A 43 0.33 5.64 17.02
N TYR A 44 -0.55 4.91 16.38
CA TYR A 44 -0.73 3.47 16.63
C TYR A 44 0.57 2.69 16.37
N PHE A 45 1.19 2.85 15.20
CA PHE A 45 2.44 2.18 14.88
C PHE A 45 3.58 2.61 15.80
N THR A 46 3.65 3.89 16.16
CA THR A 46 4.62 4.39 17.14
C THR A 46 4.47 3.68 18.47
N SER A 47 3.24 3.53 18.96
CA SER A 47 2.96 2.85 20.23
C SER A 47 3.27 1.34 20.19
N GLN A 48 3.05 0.69 19.03
CA GLN A 48 3.27 -0.76 18.89
C GLN A 48 4.74 -1.13 18.70
N THR A 49 5.52 -0.27 18.06
CA THR A 49 6.91 -0.59 17.68
C THR A 49 7.95 0.06 18.57
N GLY A 50 7.60 1.13 19.28
CA GLY A 50 8.54 1.97 20.03
C GLY A 50 9.37 2.90 19.13
N GLU A 51 9.19 2.86 17.81
CA GLU A 51 9.80 3.80 16.85
C GLU A 51 8.78 4.84 16.41
N THR A 52 9.21 6.07 16.22
CA THR A 52 8.32 7.13 15.70
C THR A 52 7.98 6.87 14.24
N PHE A 53 6.69 6.66 13.95
CA PHE A 53 6.17 6.55 12.59
C PHE A 53 5.59 7.87 12.10
N TYR A 54 5.78 8.12 10.82
CA TYR A 54 5.30 9.31 10.11
C TYR A 54 4.34 8.91 9.00
N ALA A 55 3.26 9.67 8.84
CA ALA A 55 2.31 9.49 7.77
C ALA A 55 2.69 10.35 6.54
N HIS A 56 2.56 9.75 5.35
CA HIS A 56 2.89 10.36 4.07
C HIS A 56 1.73 10.17 3.09
N VAL A 57 0.87 11.17 2.97
CA VAL A 57 -0.23 11.12 1.99
C VAL A 57 0.29 11.41 0.58
N ALA A 58 -0.06 10.56 -0.37
CA ALA A 58 0.33 10.71 -1.77
C ALA A 58 -0.16 12.05 -2.33
N LYS A 59 0.75 12.83 -2.91
CA LYS A 59 0.45 14.16 -3.48
C LYS A 59 0.22 14.13 -4.99
N HIS A 60 0.69 13.08 -5.69
CA HIS A 60 0.64 12.95 -7.15
C HIS A 60 1.25 14.16 -7.91
N ALA A 61 2.16 14.90 -7.26
CA ALA A 61 2.68 16.17 -7.74
C ALA A 61 3.51 16.09 -9.04
N ARG A 62 3.99 14.89 -9.41
CA ARG A 62 4.76 14.66 -10.63
C ARG A 62 3.91 14.26 -11.84
N ARG A 63 2.59 14.11 -11.66
CA ARG A 63 1.69 13.79 -12.76
C ARG A 63 1.44 15.03 -13.60
N SER A 64 1.53 14.88 -14.92
CA SER A 64 1.34 15.96 -15.88
C SER A 64 0.26 15.68 -16.92
N VAL A 65 -0.09 14.40 -17.13
CA VAL A 65 -1.06 14.01 -18.16
C VAL A 65 -2.10 13.02 -17.63
N ASN A 66 -1.62 11.88 -17.11
CA ASN A 66 -2.51 10.78 -16.72
C ASN A 66 -3.01 10.95 -15.29
N PRO A 67 -4.33 10.91 -15.06
CA PRO A 67 -4.88 10.96 -13.72
C PRO A 67 -4.47 9.72 -12.90
N PRO A 68 -4.34 9.86 -11.57
CA PRO A 68 -4.01 8.71 -10.70
C PRO A 68 -5.14 7.69 -10.70
N VAL A 69 -4.76 6.40 -10.72
CA VAL A 69 -5.69 5.25 -10.61
C VAL A 69 -5.88 4.80 -9.17
N ASP A 70 -5.04 5.29 -8.28
CA ASP A 70 -5.03 5.01 -6.85
C ASP A 70 -4.56 6.24 -6.05
N THR A 71 -4.81 6.22 -4.76
CA THR A 71 -4.21 7.16 -3.81
C THR A 71 -4.07 6.50 -2.44
N TRP A 72 -3.11 6.94 -1.63
CA TRP A 72 -2.78 6.28 -0.37
C TRP A 72 -2.18 7.21 0.67
N VAL A 73 -2.13 6.75 1.91
CA VAL A 73 -1.24 7.20 2.96
C VAL A 73 -0.25 6.10 3.30
N ALA A 74 1.04 6.42 3.34
CA ALA A 74 2.11 5.51 3.72
C ALA A 74 2.61 5.83 5.13
N PHE A 75 3.10 4.80 5.83
CA PHE A 75 3.62 4.90 7.20
C PHE A 75 5.00 4.29 7.27
N ALA A 76 5.97 5.07 7.68
CA ALA A 76 7.35 4.63 7.83
C ALA A 76 8.07 5.41 8.95
N PRO A 77 9.18 4.85 9.52
CA PRO A 77 9.90 5.49 10.62
C PRO A 77 10.81 6.63 10.19
N ASN A 78 10.55 7.26 9.05
CA ASN A 78 11.33 8.40 8.54
C ASN A 78 10.43 9.54 8.06
N LYS A 79 10.87 10.77 8.25
CA LYS A 79 10.14 11.98 7.85
C LYS A 79 10.08 12.18 6.34
N ARG A 80 11.02 11.62 5.58
CA ARG A 80 11.13 11.77 4.12
C ARG A 80 11.61 10.48 3.49
N GLY A 81 11.18 10.20 2.24
CA GLY A 81 11.67 9.08 1.48
C GLY A 81 11.16 7.71 1.97
N TYR A 82 9.90 7.61 2.39
CA TYR A 82 9.31 6.36 2.87
C TYR A 82 9.46 5.19 1.88
N LYS A 83 9.51 5.47 0.58
CA LYS A 83 9.69 4.47 -0.49
C LYS A 83 11.03 3.72 -0.40
N MET A 84 12.02 4.30 0.28
CA MET A 84 13.33 3.72 0.49
C MET A 84 13.35 2.63 1.58
N LEU A 85 12.28 2.54 2.37
CA LEU A 85 12.15 1.62 3.49
C LEU A 85 10.95 0.68 3.29
N PRO A 86 10.92 -0.49 3.95
CA PRO A 86 9.68 -1.23 4.15
C PRO A 86 8.67 -0.34 4.84
N HIS A 87 7.43 -0.32 4.38
CA HIS A 87 6.42 0.59 4.89
C HIS A 87 5.02 0.00 4.76
N PHE A 88 4.10 0.54 5.56
CA PHE A 88 2.68 0.26 5.46
C PHE A 88 2.02 1.26 4.52
N GLN A 89 0.96 0.83 3.85
CA GLN A 89 0.08 1.70 3.07
C GLN A 89 -1.38 1.38 3.35
N ILE A 90 -2.20 2.42 3.42
CA ILE A 90 -3.66 2.34 3.35
C ILE A 90 -4.08 3.22 2.17
N GLY A 91 -4.83 2.67 1.23
CA GLY A 91 -5.20 3.42 0.05
C GLY A 91 -6.42 2.86 -0.67
N LEU A 92 -6.80 3.53 -1.74
CA LEU A 92 -7.96 3.21 -2.56
C LEU A 92 -7.56 3.06 -4.03
N PHE A 93 -8.12 2.03 -4.67
CA PHE A 93 -8.41 1.97 -6.08
C PHE A 93 -9.91 2.29 -6.30
N LYS A 94 -10.35 2.37 -7.54
CA LYS A 94 -11.75 2.69 -7.86
C LYS A 94 -12.80 1.73 -7.28
N ASP A 95 -12.40 0.51 -6.93
CA ASP A 95 -13.29 -0.60 -6.57
C ASP A 95 -12.96 -1.25 -5.21
N HIS A 96 -11.88 -0.86 -4.56
CA HIS A 96 -11.52 -1.41 -3.25
C HIS A 96 -10.58 -0.52 -2.45
N LEU A 97 -10.67 -0.67 -1.13
CA LEU A 97 -9.66 -0.23 -0.18
C LEU A 97 -8.56 -1.29 -0.09
N PHE A 98 -7.32 -0.89 -0.05
CA PHE A 98 -6.20 -1.81 0.21
C PHE A 98 -5.42 -1.43 1.46
N LEU A 99 -4.93 -2.45 2.12
CA LEU A 99 -3.93 -2.38 3.20
C LEU A 99 -2.73 -3.16 2.73
N MET A 100 -1.53 -2.60 2.80
CA MET A 100 -0.30 -3.27 2.33
C MET A 100 0.86 -3.01 3.27
N PHE A 101 1.75 -4.00 3.37
CA PHE A 101 3.08 -3.86 3.98
C PHE A 101 4.12 -4.55 3.09
N GLY A 102 5.20 -3.88 2.80
CA GLY A 102 6.25 -4.51 2.01
C GLY A 102 7.34 -3.57 1.53
N VAL A 103 7.99 -3.99 0.46
CA VAL A 103 9.18 -3.37 -0.12
C VAL A 103 8.89 -2.92 -1.54
N MET A 104 9.04 -1.62 -1.76
CA MET A 104 8.86 -0.98 -3.07
C MET A 104 10.15 -1.11 -3.91
N HIS A 105 10.04 -1.04 -5.23
CA HIS A 105 11.20 -1.14 -6.13
C HIS A 105 12.23 -0.02 -5.93
N GLU A 106 11.81 1.14 -5.47
CA GLU A 106 12.67 2.27 -5.11
C GLU A 106 13.40 2.05 -3.77
N GLY A 107 13.11 0.94 -3.07
CA GLY A 107 13.67 0.64 -1.75
C GLY A 107 15.18 0.54 -1.76
N LYS A 108 15.82 1.27 -0.84
CA LYS A 108 17.25 1.12 -0.57
C LYS A 108 17.49 -0.27 0.03
N ASP A 109 18.50 -0.97 -0.50
CA ASP A 109 18.85 -2.32 -0.05
C ASP A 109 17.66 -3.30 -0.10
N LYS A 110 16.75 -3.14 -1.06
CA LYS A 110 15.52 -3.94 -1.17
C LYS A 110 15.77 -5.45 -1.20
N ALA A 111 16.86 -5.87 -1.84
CA ALA A 111 17.26 -7.29 -1.90
C ALA A 111 17.59 -7.86 -0.52
N GLU A 112 18.14 -7.06 0.38
CA GLU A 112 18.39 -7.47 1.76
C GLU A 112 17.12 -7.42 2.60
N ARG A 113 16.35 -6.34 2.43
CA ARG A 113 15.12 -6.11 3.22
C ARG A 113 14.03 -7.13 2.92
N VAL A 114 13.90 -7.59 1.69
CA VAL A 114 12.90 -8.60 1.32
C VAL A 114 13.16 -9.97 1.95
N LYS A 115 14.40 -10.25 2.38
CA LYS A 115 14.75 -11.51 3.07
C LYS A 115 13.97 -11.73 4.37
N VAL A 116 13.41 -10.69 4.97
CA VAL A 116 12.54 -10.85 6.14
C VAL A 116 11.34 -11.75 5.84
N PHE A 117 10.82 -11.71 4.62
CA PHE A 117 9.71 -12.55 4.21
C PHE A 117 10.11 -14.01 4.04
N ASP A 118 11.32 -14.29 3.55
CA ASP A 118 11.87 -15.67 3.53
C ASP A 118 12.11 -16.19 4.97
N LYS A 119 12.66 -15.33 5.84
CA LYS A 119 12.91 -15.68 7.24
C LYS A 119 11.62 -16.02 8.00
N HIS A 120 10.51 -15.38 7.65
CA HIS A 120 9.21 -15.57 8.27
C HIS A 120 8.19 -16.21 7.32
N PHE A 121 8.65 -17.09 6.43
CA PHE A 121 7.84 -17.72 5.41
C PHE A 121 6.65 -18.48 5.99
N ASP A 122 6.86 -19.21 7.09
CA ASP A 122 5.78 -19.94 7.78
C ASP A 122 4.70 -19.00 8.30
N VAL A 123 5.07 -17.79 8.74
CA VAL A 123 4.11 -16.77 9.17
C VAL A 123 3.26 -16.30 7.99
N LEU A 124 3.87 -16.10 6.81
CA LEU A 124 3.13 -15.74 5.60
C LEU A 124 2.09 -16.81 5.24
N LYS A 125 2.46 -18.08 5.33
CA LYS A 125 1.57 -19.21 5.02
C LYS A 125 0.44 -19.41 6.02
N GLN A 126 0.57 -18.88 7.23
CA GLN A 126 -0.43 -18.94 8.29
C GLN A 126 -1.37 -17.74 8.32
N LEU A 127 -1.15 -16.75 7.45
CA LEU A 127 -2.05 -15.60 7.34
C LEU A 127 -3.46 -16.04 6.93
N PRO A 128 -4.51 -15.33 7.38
CA PRO A 128 -5.88 -15.60 6.97
C PRO A 128 -6.06 -15.67 5.45
N GLU A 129 -7.06 -16.41 5.00
CA GLU A 129 -7.29 -16.72 3.58
C GLU A 129 -7.53 -15.51 2.67
N ASP A 130 -7.90 -14.37 3.25
CA ASP A 130 -8.16 -13.12 2.53
C ASP A 130 -6.90 -12.25 2.33
N TYR A 131 -5.73 -12.75 2.77
CA TYR A 131 -4.47 -12.08 2.52
C TYR A 131 -3.92 -12.41 1.13
N GLN A 132 -3.29 -11.40 0.55
CA GLN A 132 -2.85 -11.38 -0.84
C GLN A 132 -1.39 -10.94 -0.94
N VAL A 133 -0.79 -11.17 -2.10
CA VAL A 133 0.51 -10.61 -2.52
C VAL A 133 0.27 -9.65 -3.67
N SER A 134 0.84 -8.46 -3.58
CA SER A 134 0.98 -7.50 -4.68
C SER A 134 2.44 -7.42 -5.12
N LEU A 135 2.68 -7.55 -6.42
CA LEU A 135 4.01 -7.46 -7.04
C LEU A 135 4.24 -6.12 -7.75
N ASP A 136 3.22 -5.29 -7.80
CA ASP A 136 3.25 -3.95 -8.41
C ASP A 136 2.19 -3.09 -7.73
N HIS A 137 2.62 -2.12 -6.91
CA HIS A 137 1.71 -1.24 -6.17
C HIS A 137 0.87 -0.33 -7.09
N MET A 138 1.28 -0.15 -8.35
CA MET A 138 0.56 0.66 -9.34
C MET A 138 -0.65 -0.07 -9.93
N LYS A 139 -0.80 -1.37 -9.66
CA LYS A 139 -1.84 -2.23 -10.21
C LYS A 139 -2.79 -2.73 -9.13
N PRO A 140 -4.10 -2.83 -9.44
CA PRO A 140 -5.07 -3.37 -8.50
C PRO A 140 -4.96 -4.89 -8.32
N GLU A 141 -4.40 -5.62 -9.30
CA GLU A 141 -4.32 -7.07 -9.31
C GLU A 141 -3.40 -7.60 -8.22
N LYS A 142 -3.88 -8.60 -7.51
CA LYS A 142 -3.18 -9.30 -6.44
C LYS A 142 -3.51 -10.79 -6.48
N SER A 143 -2.62 -11.62 -5.93
CA SER A 143 -2.83 -13.05 -5.80
C SER A 143 -3.07 -13.43 -4.34
N TYR A 144 -4.06 -14.28 -4.06
CA TYR A 144 -4.25 -14.80 -2.71
C TYR A 144 -3.09 -15.71 -2.30
N ILE A 145 -2.55 -15.53 -1.10
CA ILE A 145 -1.42 -16.33 -0.59
C ILE A 145 -1.79 -17.81 -0.53
N LYS A 146 -3.03 -18.13 -0.16
CA LYS A 146 -3.54 -19.50 -0.10
C LYS A 146 -3.52 -20.24 -1.43
N ASP A 147 -3.60 -19.50 -2.55
CA ASP A 147 -3.64 -20.05 -3.91
C ASP A 147 -2.24 -20.23 -4.51
N LEU A 148 -1.20 -19.71 -3.85
CA LEU A 148 0.19 -19.83 -4.27
C LEU A 148 0.85 -21.06 -3.64
N SER A 149 1.55 -21.84 -4.46
CA SER A 149 2.48 -22.85 -3.95
C SER A 149 3.66 -22.18 -3.22
N ASP A 150 4.39 -22.94 -2.42
CA ASP A 150 5.59 -22.44 -1.74
C ASP A 150 6.64 -21.96 -2.75
N ASP A 151 6.82 -22.67 -3.85
CA ASP A 151 7.73 -22.27 -4.93
C ASP A 151 7.31 -20.94 -5.59
N GLU A 152 6.02 -20.75 -5.84
CA GLU A 152 5.51 -19.51 -6.42
C GLU A 152 5.70 -18.32 -5.46
N LEU A 153 5.45 -18.52 -4.18
CA LEU A 153 5.63 -17.48 -3.17
C LEU A 153 7.13 -17.13 -2.99
N HIS A 154 8.02 -18.13 -2.94
CA HIS A 154 9.47 -17.91 -2.93
C HIS A 154 9.95 -17.17 -4.18
N LYS A 155 9.46 -17.52 -5.37
CA LYS A 155 9.78 -16.80 -6.63
C LYS A 155 9.31 -15.35 -6.60
N ALA A 156 8.15 -15.08 -6.02
CA ALA A 156 7.63 -13.71 -5.85
C ALA A 156 8.55 -12.86 -4.95
N ILE A 157 9.04 -13.43 -3.85
CA ILE A 157 10.01 -12.76 -2.95
C ILE A 157 11.36 -12.56 -3.68
N ASP A 158 11.87 -13.60 -4.33
CA ASP A 158 13.16 -13.55 -5.05
C ASP A 158 13.16 -12.57 -6.21
N ARG A 159 12.01 -12.33 -6.83
CA ARG A 159 11.87 -11.34 -7.90
C ARG A 159 12.34 -9.95 -7.46
N VAL A 160 12.13 -9.56 -6.20
CA VAL A 160 12.62 -8.29 -5.65
C VAL A 160 14.13 -8.19 -5.68
N LYS A 161 14.83 -9.31 -5.45
CA LYS A 161 16.30 -9.39 -5.45
C LYS A 161 16.88 -9.27 -6.86
N ASN A 162 16.19 -9.82 -7.86
CA ASN A 162 16.73 -10.07 -9.21
C ASN A 162 16.17 -9.11 -10.27
N VAL A 163 15.07 -8.40 -10.00
CA VAL A 163 14.41 -7.52 -10.97
C VAL A 163 14.46 -6.07 -10.50
N LYS A 164 14.94 -5.16 -11.35
CA LYS A 164 15.09 -3.73 -11.02
C LYS A 164 13.79 -3.10 -10.49
N LYS A 165 12.65 -3.39 -11.12
CA LYS A 165 11.33 -2.92 -10.71
C LYS A 165 10.56 -3.92 -9.83
N GLY A 166 11.25 -4.92 -9.29
CA GLY A 166 10.64 -5.92 -8.41
C GLY A 166 10.18 -5.31 -7.09
N GLU A 167 8.96 -5.64 -6.71
CA GLU A 167 8.30 -5.25 -5.46
C GLU A 167 7.65 -6.47 -4.82
N PHE A 168 7.48 -6.41 -3.50
CA PHE A 168 6.72 -7.41 -2.77
C PHE A 168 5.95 -6.76 -1.63
N PHE A 169 4.64 -6.89 -1.65
CA PHE A 169 3.75 -6.44 -0.59
C PHE A 169 2.83 -7.58 -0.15
N VAL A 170 2.71 -7.78 1.14
CA VAL A 170 1.60 -8.50 1.73
C VAL A 170 0.42 -7.53 1.80
N ALA A 171 -0.73 -7.92 1.30
CA ALA A 171 -1.87 -7.05 1.11
C ALA A 171 -3.18 -7.66 1.59
N ARG A 172 -4.15 -6.81 1.83
CA ARG A 172 -5.55 -7.16 2.04
C ARG A 172 -6.42 -6.16 1.29
N SER A 173 -7.42 -6.66 0.58
CA SER A 173 -8.38 -5.83 -0.15
C SER A 173 -9.75 -5.90 0.49
N LEU A 174 -10.41 -4.75 0.65
CA LEU A 174 -11.74 -4.62 1.23
C LEU A 174 -12.64 -3.93 0.20
N SER A 175 -13.71 -4.62 -0.21
CA SER A 175 -14.71 -4.06 -1.12
C SER A 175 -15.57 -3.01 -0.40
N PRO A 176 -16.04 -1.96 -1.10
CA PRO A 176 -17.06 -1.06 -0.58
C PRO A 176 -18.32 -1.85 -0.19
N LYS A 177 -18.91 -1.49 0.95
CA LYS A 177 -20.20 -2.05 1.38
C LYS A 177 -21.35 -1.18 0.88
#